data_9005aa10553d43b8aa64481409b59a09
#
_entry.id   9005aa10553d43b8aa64481409b59a09
#
_cell.length_a   1.000
_cell.length_b   1.000
_cell.length_c   1.000
_cell.angle_alpha   90.00
_cell.angle_beta   90.00
_cell.angle_gamma   90.00
#
_symmetry.space_group_name_H-M   'P 1'
#
loop_
_entity.id
_entity.type
_entity.pdbx_description
1 polymer ?
#
loop_
_entity_poly.entity_id
_entity_poly.type
_entity_poly.pdbx_seq_one_letter_code
_entity_poly.pdbx_strand_id
1 'polypeptide(L)'
;MLLIGEYTEFPAWLPADPGSGIALFNSTEGAEPFANTVLSVHNPSFLCADGYGGFYALDEGPQGLLTHFIPDGKSFYFAEQVAFEAQGSCHLCVSPEHKIYISNYDSGTLTVVSDNNGHLEVIQTLYFHGGGPVKSRQ
;
A
#
# COMPACT_ATOMS: atom_id res chain seq x y z
N MET A 1 15.05 2.62 10.52
CA MET A 1 13.82 3.37 10.21
C MET A 1 12.65 2.40 10.25
N LEU A 2 11.51 2.77 10.82
CA LEU A 2 10.26 2.02 10.81
C LEU A 2 9.19 2.86 10.12
N LEU A 3 8.40 2.25 9.25
CA LEU A 3 7.24 2.84 8.60
C LEU A 3 5.99 2.14 9.11
N ILE A 4 4.98 2.92 9.47
CA ILE A 4 3.68 2.41 9.92
C ILE A 4 2.60 3.06 9.07
N GLY A 5 1.83 2.24 8.35
CA GLY A 5 0.61 2.68 7.66
C GLY A 5 -0.54 2.76 8.65
N GLU A 6 -1.30 3.84 8.58
CA GLU A 6 -2.46 4.11 9.42
C GLU A 6 -3.67 4.38 8.53
N TYR A 7 -4.82 3.76 8.82
CA TYR A 7 -6.05 4.09 8.12
C TYR A 7 -6.44 5.54 8.37
N THR A 8 -6.71 6.28 7.32
CA THR A 8 -7.14 7.68 7.37
C THR A 8 -8.66 7.84 7.37
N GLU A 9 -9.36 6.79 6.94
CA GLU A 9 -10.82 6.70 6.99
C GLU A 9 -11.24 5.32 7.50
N PHE A 10 -12.26 5.28 8.35
CA PHE A 10 -12.84 4.06 8.87
C PHE A 10 -14.30 3.93 8.44
N PRO A 11 -14.80 2.69 8.27
CA PRO A 11 -16.22 2.46 8.15
C PRO A 11 -16.95 2.98 9.39
N ALA A 12 -18.15 3.53 9.22
CA ALA A 12 -18.92 4.15 10.29
C ALA A 12 -19.23 3.23 11.51
N TRP A 13 -19.07 1.92 11.33
CA TRP A 13 -19.25 0.92 12.39
C TRP A 13 -18.01 0.72 13.27
N LEU A 14 -16.84 1.25 12.86
CA LEU A 14 -15.60 1.16 13.63
C LEU A 14 -15.31 2.52 14.27
N PRO A 15 -15.63 2.72 15.56
CA PRO A 15 -15.33 3.97 16.25
C PRO A 15 -13.84 4.03 16.59
N ALA A 16 -13.06 4.64 15.72
CA ALA A 16 -11.64 4.88 15.94
C ALA A 16 -11.29 6.28 15.43
N ASP A 17 -10.28 6.88 16.02
CA ASP A 17 -9.72 8.12 15.50
C ASP A 17 -8.89 7.80 14.25
N PRO A 18 -9.11 8.51 13.13
CA PRO A 18 -8.36 8.28 11.91
C PRO A 18 -6.88 8.62 12.11
N GLY A 19 -6.01 7.82 11.50
CA GLY A 19 -4.59 8.09 11.38
C GLY A 19 -4.30 9.19 10.34
N SER A 20 -3.02 9.44 10.13
CA SER A 20 -2.56 10.53 9.24
C SER A 20 -1.98 10.03 7.91
N GLY A 21 -1.93 8.74 7.70
CA GLY A 21 -1.33 8.11 6.53
C GLY A 21 -0.13 7.23 6.89
N ILE A 22 1.08 7.55 6.43
CA ILE A 22 2.28 6.77 6.76
C ILE A 22 3.16 7.54 7.73
N ALA A 23 3.31 7.02 8.94
CA ALA A 23 4.19 7.58 9.95
C ALA A 23 5.61 7.00 9.84
N LEU A 24 6.63 7.87 9.83
CA LEU A 24 8.04 7.51 9.80
C LEU A 24 8.65 7.66 11.20
N PHE A 25 9.26 6.59 11.70
CA PHE A 25 9.97 6.57 12.96
C PHE A 25 11.45 6.34 12.72
N ASN A 26 12.27 7.32 13.11
CA ASN A 26 13.72 7.15 13.16
C ASN A 26 14.13 6.81 14.58
N SER A 27 14.52 5.56 14.82
CA SER A 27 15.09 5.13 16.10
C SER A 27 16.54 5.61 16.19
N THR A 28 16.85 6.51 17.11
CA THR A 28 18.18 6.66 17.69
C THR A 28 18.20 5.84 18.98
N GLU A 29 19.28 5.08 19.25
CA GLU A 29 19.38 4.29 20.48
C GLU A 29 19.05 5.15 21.72
N GLY A 30 18.10 4.70 22.52
CA GLY A 30 17.72 5.32 23.80
C GLY A 30 16.70 6.46 23.72
N ALA A 31 16.15 6.79 22.57
CA ALA A 31 15.05 7.75 22.45
C ALA A 31 13.71 7.02 22.24
N GLU A 32 12.64 7.56 22.85
CA GLU A 32 11.28 7.13 22.50
C GLU A 32 11.03 7.36 21.02
N PRO A 33 10.42 6.40 20.31
CA PRO A 33 10.13 6.55 18.89
C PRO A 33 9.02 7.59 18.70
N PHE A 34 9.39 8.78 18.28
CA PHE A 34 8.42 9.78 17.82
C PHE A 34 8.32 9.72 16.30
N ALA A 35 7.11 9.82 15.76
CA ALA A 35 6.92 10.06 14.35
C ALA A 35 7.56 11.39 13.95
N ASN A 36 8.62 11.34 13.16
CA ASN A 36 9.34 12.55 12.73
C ASN A 36 8.73 13.18 11.48
N THR A 37 7.99 12.37 10.71
CA THR A 37 7.39 12.78 9.44
C THR A 37 6.15 11.94 9.20
N VAL A 38 5.14 12.54 8.61
CA VAL A 38 3.95 11.85 8.12
C VAL A 38 3.84 12.08 6.62
N LEU A 39 3.65 11.01 5.85
CA LEU A 39 3.30 11.08 4.45
C LEU A 39 1.78 10.95 4.32
N SER A 40 1.13 11.97 3.81
CA SER A 40 -0.32 11.98 3.63
C SER A 40 -0.70 11.05 2.46
N VAL A 41 -1.26 9.91 2.79
CA VAL A 41 -1.74 8.88 1.87
C VAL A 41 -3.08 8.38 2.39
N HIS A 42 -4.00 8.10 1.50
CA HIS A 42 -5.29 7.53 1.86
C HIS A 42 -5.14 6.03 2.20
N ASN A 43 -5.68 5.60 3.31
CA ASN A 43 -5.80 4.21 3.77
C ASN A 43 -4.64 3.26 3.39
N PRO A 44 -3.38 3.54 3.76
CA PRO A 44 -2.23 2.71 3.40
C PRO A 44 -2.28 1.37 4.15
N SER A 45 -2.94 0.38 3.54
CA SER A 45 -3.17 -0.94 4.13
C SER A 45 -1.93 -1.82 4.13
N PHE A 46 -1.04 -1.63 3.16
CA PHE A 46 0.17 -2.43 3.03
C PHE A 46 1.35 -1.62 2.50
N LEU A 47 2.52 -1.85 3.09
CA LEU A 47 3.79 -1.22 2.69
C LEU A 47 4.80 -2.31 2.32
N CYS A 48 5.50 -2.15 1.21
CA CYS A 48 6.53 -3.08 0.77
C CYS A 48 7.74 -2.34 0.21
N ALA A 49 8.95 -2.73 0.63
CA ALA A 49 10.19 -2.15 0.11
C ALA A 49 10.33 -2.41 -1.40
N ASP A 50 10.84 -1.43 -2.14
CA ASP A 50 11.10 -1.52 -3.58
C ASP A 50 12.45 -2.22 -3.91
N GLY A 51 13.30 -2.43 -2.91
CA GLY A 51 14.65 -2.99 -3.07
C GLY A 51 15.74 -1.95 -3.34
N TYR A 52 15.40 -0.67 -3.51
CA TYR A 52 16.33 0.44 -3.80
C TYR A 52 16.33 1.51 -2.71
N GLY A 53 15.72 1.21 -1.57
CA GLY A 53 15.65 2.11 -0.42
C GLY A 53 14.36 2.91 -0.33
N GLY A 54 13.50 2.81 -1.32
CA GLY A 54 12.13 3.31 -1.33
C GLY A 54 11.12 2.23 -0.95
N PHE A 55 9.84 2.51 -1.16
CA PHE A 55 8.76 1.57 -0.88
C PHE A 55 7.49 1.88 -1.68
N TYR A 56 6.66 0.85 -1.83
CA TYR A 56 5.31 0.97 -2.33
C TYR A 56 4.31 1.01 -1.19
N ALA A 57 3.29 1.85 -1.33
CA ALA A 57 2.12 1.91 -0.44
C ALA A 57 0.86 1.55 -1.22
N LEU A 58 0.05 0.68 -0.63
CA LEU A 58 -1.19 0.19 -1.22
C LEU A 58 -2.39 0.81 -0.50
N ASP A 59 -3.30 1.42 -1.24
CA ASP A 59 -4.56 1.97 -0.72
C ASP A 59 -5.65 0.88 -0.70
N GLU A 60 -6.29 0.68 0.45
CA GLU A 60 -7.45 -0.20 0.60
C GLU A 60 -8.78 0.57 0.42
N GLY A 61 -8.83 1.37 -0.63
CA GLY A 61 -10.02 2.13 -0.99
C GLY A 61 -10.97 1.36 -1.93
N PRO A 62 -12.04 2.05 -2.37
CA PRO A 62 -13.00 1.52 -3.33
C PRO A 62 -12.42 1.36 -4.75
N GLN A 63 -11.24 1.90 -4.98
CA GLN A 63 -10.45 1.76 -6.19
C GLN A 63 -9.02 1.39 -5.80
N GLY A 64 -8.44 0.41 -6.50
CA GLY A 64 -7.05 0.03 -6.29
C GLY A 64 -6.10 1.17 -6.66
N LEU A 65 -5.17 1.46 -5.75
CA LEU A 65 -4.19 2.52 -5.94
C LEU A 65 -2.85 2.08 -5.35
N LEU A 66 -1.80 2.12 -6.17
CA LEU A 66 -0.42 1.85 -5.77
C LEU A 66 0.39 3.12 -5.88
N THR A 67 1.02 3.52 -4.79
CA THR A 67 1.90 4.69 -4.73
C THR A 67 3.34 4.25 -4.49
N HIS A 68 4.28 4.79 -5.26
CA HIS A 68 5.72 4.60 -5.08
C HIS A 68 6.32 5.81 -4.40
N PHE A 69 7.09 5.57 -3.34
CA PHE A 69 7.85 6.55 -2.60
C PHE A 69 9.34 6.24 -2.70
N ILE A 70 10.14 7.25 -3.03
CA ILE A 70 11.60 7.13 -3.11
C ILE A 70 12.28 8.00 -2.06
N PRO A 71 13.54 7.64 -1.63
CA PRO A 71 14.22 8.33 -0.54
C PRO A 71 14.50 9.80 -0.86
N ASP A 72 14.33 10.66 0.16
CA ASP A 72 14.74 12.05 0.16
C ASP A 72 15.41 12.40 1.50
N GLY A 73 16.71 12.19 1.58
CA GLY A 73 17.48 12.40 2.79
C GLY A 73 17.01 11.49 3.95
N LYS A 74 16.30 12.05 4.93
CA LYS A 74 15.74 11.32 6.07
C LYS A 74 14.24 11.06 5.94
N SER A 75 13.66 11.37 4.79
CA SER A 75 12.25 11.21 4.47
C SER A 75 12.08 10.51 3.14
N PHE A 76 10.87 10.58 2.61
CA PHE A 76 10.50 10.08 1.29
C PHE A 76 9.66 11.12 0.57
N TYR A 77 9.68 11.09 -0.75
CA TYR A 77 8.77 11.86 -1.57
C TYR A 77 7.99 10.96 -2.52
N PHE A 78 6.83 11.43 -2.90
CA PHE A 78 5.97 10.81 -3.90
C PHE A 78 6.70 10.79 -5.26
N ALA A 79 6.87 9.62 -5.82
CA ALA A 79 7.50 9.45 -7.13
C ALA A 79 6.44 9.25 -8.22
N GLU A 80 5.59 8.25 -8.06
CA GLU A 80 4.55 7.92 -9.02
C GLU A 80 3.39 7.19 -8.35
N GLN A 81 2.26 7.14 -9.05
CA GLN A 81 1.06 6.45 -8.62
C GLN A 81 0.33 5.85 -9.83
N VAL A 82 -0.17 4.63 -9.67
CA VAL A 82 -1.00 3.98 -10.66
C VAL A 82 -2.31 3.52 -10.04
N ALA A 83 -3.43 3.84 -10.70
CA ALA A 83 -4.75 3.36 -10.35
C ALA A 83 -5.12 2.13 -11.19
N PHE A 84 -5.92 1.22 -10.61
CA PHE A 84 -6.39 0.02 -11.28
C PHE A 84 -7.80 -0.36 -10.81
N GLU A 85 -8.51 -1.11 -11.67
CA GLU A 85 -9.88 -1.56 -11.37
C GLU A 85 -9.84 -2.76 -10.40
N ALA A 86 -9.84 -2.48 -9.11
CA ALA A 86 -9.93 -3.48 -8.06
C ALA A 86 -10.43 -2.85 -6.75
N GLN A 87 -10.94 -3.67 -5.85
CA GLN A 87 -11.44 -3.25 -4.53
C GLN A 87 -10.86 -4.14 -3.43
N GLY A 88 -10.63 -3.55 -2.26
CA GLY A 88 -10.09 -4.26 -1.11
C GLY A 88 -8.65 -4.72 -1.35
N SER A 89 -7.81 -3.84 -1.91
CA SER A 89 -6.38 -4.12 -2.12
C SER A 89 -5.67 -4.23 -0.77
N CYS A 90 -5.24 -5.44 -0.39
CA CYS A 90 -4.84 -5.73 0.99
C CYS A 90 -3.43 -6.31 1.17
N HIS A 91 -2.76 -6.70 0.09
CA HIS A 91 -1.40 -7.23 0.15
C HIS A 91 -0.69 -7.05 -1.16
N LEU A 92 0.62 -6.78 -1.12
CA LEU A 92 1.48 -6.78 -2.29
C LEU A 92 2.82 -7.47 -2.02
N CYS A 93 3.44 -7.96 -3.08
CA CYS A 93 4.83 -8.41 -3.07
C CYS A 93 5.53 -8.00 -4.36
N VAL A 94 6.85 -7.83 -4.28
CA VAL A 94 7.70 -7.42 -5.41
C VAL A 94 8.58 -8.60 -5.82
N SER A 95 8.60 -8.94 -7.11
CA SER A 95 9.50 -9.96 -7.64
C SER A 95 10.90 -9.37 -7.96
N PRO A 96 11.91 -10.24 -8.14
CA PRO A 96 13.25 -9.80 -8.57
C PRO A 96 13.26 -9.06 -9.91
N GLU A 97 12.27 -9.30 -10.77
CA GLU A 97 12.09 -8.64 -12.07
C GLU A 97 11.25 -7.36 -11.97
N HIS A 98 11.10 -6.79 -10.77
CA HIS A 98 10.34 -5.57 -10.50
C HIS A 98 8.87 -5.62 -10.94
N LYS A 99 8.27 -6.81 -10.86
CA LYS A 99 6.82 -6.97 -10.97
C LYS A 99 6.20 -6.95 -9.59
N ILE A 100 5.15 -6.18 -9.44
CA ILE A 100 4.42 -6.00 -8.21
C ILE A 100 3.10 -6.76 -8.35
N TYR A 101 2.88 -7.74 -7.45
CA TYR A 101 1.68 -8.57 -7.42
C TYR A 101 0.79 -8.11 -6.29
N ILE A 102 -0.44 -7.70 -6.59
CA ILE A 102 -1.37 -7.10 -5.64
C ILE A 102 -2.60 -7.98 -5.52
N SER A 103 -2.88 -8.46 -4.30
CA SER A 103 -4.10 -9.22 -3.99
C SER A 103 -5.23 -8.26 -3.62
N ASN A 104 -6.37 -8.40 -4.28
CA ASN A 104 -7.54 -7.58 -4.09
C ASN A 104 -8.68 -8.45 -3.57
N TYR A 105 -9.00 -8.31 -2.27
CA TYR A 105 -9.90 -9.20 -1.55
C TYR A 105 -11.35 -9.09 -2.03
N ASP A 106 -11.89 -7.86 -2.10
CA ASP A 106 -13.30 -7.66 -2.40
C ASP A 106 -13.63 -7.96 -3.87
N SER A 107 -12.72 -7.66 -4.78
CA SER A 107 -12.90 -7.95 -6.20
C SER A 107 -12.49 -9.38 -6.60
N GLY A 108 -11.82 -10.13 -5.70
CA GLY A 108 -11.32 -11.48 -6.00
C GLY A 108 -10.33 -11.50 -7.16
N THR A 109 -9.44 -10.51 -7.23
CA THR A 109 -8.48 -10.36 -8.34
C THR A 109 -7.04 -10.32 -7.85
N LEU A 110 -6.12 -10.63 -8.77
CA LEU A 110 -4.69 -10.35 -8.63
C LEU A 110 -4.29 -9.36 -9.73
N THR A 111 -3.85 -8.18 -9.34
CA THR A 111 -3.32 -7.18 -10.27
C THR A 111 -1.81 -7.28 -10.34
N VAL A 112 -1.24 -7.21 -11.54
CA VAL A 112 0.20 -7.19 -11.76
C VAL A 112 0.58 -5.84 -12.34
N VAL A 113 1.47 -5.15 -11.62
CA VAL A 113 2.05 -3.87 -12.04
C VAL A 113 3.53 -4.10 -12.35
N SER A 114 4.01 -3.51 -13.43
CA SER A 114 5.43 -3.43 -13.75
C SER A 114 5.97 -2.09 -13.28
N ASP A 115 7.13 -2.10 -12.64
CA ASP A 115 7.92 -0.88 -12.40
C ASP A 115 9.10 -0.86 -13.36
N ASN A 116 9.05 0.05 -14.33
CA ASN A 116 10.10 0.27 -15.32
C ASN A 116 10.86 1.57 -14.98
N ASN A 117 11.85 1.47 -14.08
CA ASN A 117 12.65 2.61 -13.62
C ASN A 117 11.81 3.76 -13.04
N GLY A 118 10.85 3.42 -12.19
CA GLY A 118 9.96 4.38 -11.54
C GLY A 118 8.67 4.65 -12.32
N HIS A 119 8.48 4.07 -13.50
CA HIS A 119 7.23 4.15 -14.23
C HIS A 119 6.36 2.91 -13.95
N LEU A 120 5.21 3.14 -13.32
CA LEU A 120 4.26 2.11 -12.93
C LEU A 120 3.22 1.86 -14.01
N GLU A 121 3.11 0.62 -14.47
CA GLU A 121 2.14 0.22 -15.49
C GLU A 121 1.41 -1.05 -15.06
N VAL A 122 0.08 -1.04 -15.11
CA VAL A 122 -0.73 -2.26 -14.93
C VAL A 122 -0.60 -3.12 -16.18
N ILE A 123 0.05 -4.27 -16.04
CA ILE A 123 0.31 -5.17 -17.18
C ILE A 123 -0.65 -6.37 -17.26
N GLN A 124 -1.31 -6.72 -16.16
CA GLN A 124 -2.24 -7.83 -16.10
C GLN A 124 -3.20 -7.74 -14.92
N THR A 125 -4.42 -8.22 -15.09
CA THR A 125 -5.35 -8.54 -14.00
C THR A 125 -5.87 -9.96 -14.18
N LEU A 126 -5.72 -10.78 -13.15
CA LEU A 126 -6.24 -12.14 -13.10
C LEU A 126 -7.51 -12.15 -12.24
N TYR A 127 -8.57 -12.78 -12.72
CA TYR A 127 -9.86 -12.89 -12.04
C TYR A 127 -10.03 -14.29 -11.49
N PHE A 128 -10.36 -14.40 -10.21
CA PHE A 128 -10.63 -15.67 -9.56
C PHE A 128 -12.13 -15.78 -9.28
N HIS A 129 -12.71 -16.86 -9.75
CA HIS A 129 -14.13 -17.17 -9.52
C HIS A 129 -14.25 -18.30 -8.53
N GLY A 130 -15.05 -18.13 -7.52
CA GLY A 130 -15.28 -19.15 -6.51
C GLY A 130 -16.27 -18.67 -5.45
N GLY A 131 -16.64 -19.57 -4.57
CA GLY A 131 -17.50 -19.27 -3.45
C GLY A 131 -17.01 -20.00 -2.20
N GLY A 132 -16.82 -19.25 -1.11
CA GLY A 132 -16.54 -19.81 0.20
C GLY A 132 -17.80 -20.33 0.89
N PRO A 133 -17.67 -20.96 2.08
CA PRO A 133 -18.82 -21.46 2.84
C PRO A 133 -19.72 -20.36 3.42
N VAL A 134 -19.23 -19.12 3.48
CA VAL A 134 -19.96 -17.95 4.04
C VAL A 134 -20.40 -17.03 2.92
N LYS A 135 -21.65 -17.16 2.48
CA LYS A 135 -22.20 -16.39 1.35
C LYS A 135 -22.15 -14.87 1.51
N SER A 136 -22.15 -14.35 2.72
CA SER A 136 -22.08 -12.90 3.00
C SER A 136 -20.65 -12.33 2.90
N ARG A 137 -19.67 -13.17 2.55
CA ARG A 137 -18.26 -12.78 2.37
C ARG A 137 -17.74 -13.16 0.97
N GLN A 138 -18.62 -13.17 -0.02
CA GLN A 138 -18.30 -13.52 -1.41
C GLN A 138 -18.66 -12.37 -2.32
#